data_c8805905db6d00a8f13693ac5b57748f
#
_entry.id   c8805905db6d00a8f13693ac5b57748f
#
_cell.length_a   1.000
_cell.length_b   1.000
_cell.length_c   1.000
_cell.angle_alpha   90.00
_cell.angle_beta   90.00
_cell.angle_gamma   90.00
#
_symmetry.space_group_name_H-M   'P 1'
#
loop_
_entity.id
_entity.type
_entity.pdbx_description
1 polymer ?
#
loop_
_entity_poly.entity_id
_entity_poly.type
_entity_poly.pdbx_seq_one_letter_code
_entity_poly.pdbx_strand_id
1 'polypeptide(L)'
;MLTESGWDATTVRGVARLAGVSRAAVLRRWPTKAELVLDAVIGAAPDLAPFEGVDREGWIRWVATASVEIFARPVVRAAAPGLLAALRDQPELREVLWSTFTSAPVEIFAEQGDDPHSDAALDATAIIVLAAGAALFASVLAGDADTPALRARIEEMLLSSTTGA
;
A
#
# COMPACT_ATOMS: atom_id res chain seq x y z
N MET A 1 -2.26 17.84 -9.64
CA MET A 1 -2.96 18.55 -8.56
C MET A 1 -2.55 18.04 -7.18
N LEU A 2 -2.82 16.80 -6.79
CA LEU A 2 -2.45 16.30 -5.44
C LEU A 2 -0.94 16.43 -5.17
N THR A 3 -0.12 16.00 -6.10
CA THR A 3 1.35 16.08 -6.04
C THR A 3 1.91 17.50 -6.03
N GLU A 4 1.19 18.45 -6.59
CA GLU A 4 1.64 19.85 -6.71
C GLU A 4 1.13 20.71 -5.56
N SER A 5 -0.11 20.47 -5.13
CA SER A 5 -0.82 21.33 -4.19
C SER A 5 -1.05 20.66 -2.82
N GLY A 6 -0.75 19.39 -2.69
CA GLY A 6 -0.97 18.61 -1.47
C GLY A 6 -2.43 18.25 -1.22
N TRP A 7 -2.66 17.56 -0.10
CA TRP A 7 -3.98 17.08 0.29
C TRP A 7 -4.98 18.22 0.49
N ASP A 8 -4.65 19.25 1.28
CA ASP A 8 -5.64 20.27 1.69
C ASP A 8 -6.13 21.11 0.53
N ALA A 9 -5.24 21.49 -0.39
CA ALA A 9 -5.61 22.25 -1.58
C ALA A 9 -6.26 21.42 -2.68
N THR A 10 -6.22 20.09 -2.60
CA THR A 10 -6.92 19.20 -3.53
C THR A 10 -8.39 19.12 -3.15
N THR A 11 -9.27 19.50 -4.08
CA THR A 11 -10.72 19.49 -3.88
C THR A 11 -11.41 18.73 -5.02
N VAL A 12 -12.56 18.09 -4.72
CA VAL A 12 -13.40 17.43 -5.75
C VAL A 12 -13.78 18.39 -6.87
N ARG A 13 -14.07 19.66 -6.55
CA ARG A 13 -14.36 20.69 -7.56
C ARG A 13 -13.15 20.99 -8.46
N GLY A 14 -11.96 21.04 -7.87
CA GLY A 14 -10.71 21.27 -8.61
C GLY A 14 -10.39 20.11 -9.55
N VAL A 15 -10.56 18.87 -9.07
CA VAL A 15 -10.38 17.66 -9.90
C VAL A 15 -11.40 17.62 -11.04
N ALA A 16 -12.68 17.85 -10.77
CA ALA A 16 -13.72 17.89 -11.79
C ALA A 16 -13.41 18.91 -12.89
N ARG A 17 -12.96 20.12 -12.52
CA ARG A 17 -12.54 21.15 -13.48
C ARG A 17 -11.38 20.71 -14.35
N LEU A 18 -10.36 20.11 -13.76
CA LEU A 18 -9.17 19.61 -14.49
C LEU A 18 -9.54 18.46 -15.44
N ALA A 19 -10.45 17.58 -15.03
CA ALA A 19 -10.93 16.46 -15.82
C ALA A 19 -11.97 16.85 -16.87
N GLY A 20 -12.42 18.10 -16.93
CA GLY A 20 -13.45 18.55 -17.86
C GLY A 20 -14.85 17.95 -17.61
N VAL A 21 -15.14 17.53 -16.38
CA VAL A 21 -16.42 16.92 -16.01
C VAL A 21 -17.14 17.74 -14.93
N SER A 22 -18.44 17.49 -14.74
CA SER A 22 -19.18 18.14 -13.67
C SER A 22 -18.79 17.60 -12.28
N ARG A 23 -18.86 18.46 -11.25
CA ARG A 23 -18.67 18.02 -9.86
C ARG A 23 -19.65 16.90 -9.47
N ALA A 24 -20.89 16.95 -9.97
CA ALA A 24 -21.88 15.92 -9.71
C ALA A 24 -21.49 14.56 -10.32
N ALA A 25 -20.85 14.55 -11.48
CA ALA A 25 -20.35 13.32 -12.10
C ALA A 25 -19.25 12.68 -11.25
N VAL A 26 -18.33 13.47 -10.69
CA VAL A 26 -17.31 12.98 -9.78
C VAL A 26 -17.93 12.44 -8.50
N LEU A 27 -18.81 13.19 -7.84
CA LEU A 27 -19.43 12.79 -6.57
C LEU A 27 -20.35 11.57 -6.68
N ARG A 28 -20.88 11.28 -7.87
CA ARG A 28 -21.64 10.05 -8.11
C ARG A 28 -20.76 8.79 -8.02
N ARG A 29 -19.50 8.88 -8.42
CA ARG A 29 -18.54 7.77 -8.37
C ARG A 29 -17.75 7.74 -7.08
N TRP A 30 -17.38 8.89 -6.55
CA TRP A 30 -16.63 9.06 -5.32
C TRP A 30 -17.29 10.11 -4.42
N PRO A 31 -18.18 9.71 -3.51
CA PRO A 31 -18.90 10.58 -2.59
C PRO A 31 -18.02 11.53 -1.80
N THR A 32 -16.80 11.10 -1.45
CA THR A 32 -15.85 11.90 -0.68
C THR A 32 -14.53 12.11 -1.43
N LYS A 33 -13.75 13.11 -0.99
CA LYS A 33 -12.37 13.30 -1.47
C LYS A 33 -11.47 12.11 -1.14
N ALA A 34 -11.69 11.50 0.01
CA ALA A 34 -10.91 10.36 0.46
C ALA A 34 -11.10 9.15 -0.46
N GLU A 35 -12.33 8.84 -0.84
CA GLU A 35 -12.63 7.78 -1.81
C GLU A 35 -12.00 8.06 -3.19
N LEU A 36 -12.11 9.29 -3.68
CA LEU A 36 -11.51 9.70 -4.95
C LEU A 36 -9.98 9.52 -4.95
N VAL A 37 -9.33 9.93 -3.86
CA VAL A 37 -7.88 9.81 -3.73
C VAL A 37 -7.47 8.37 -3.50
N LEU A 38 -8.22 7.62 -2.72
CA LEU A 38 -7.98 6.21 -2.48
C LEU A 38 -8.04 5.39 -3.78
N ASP A 39 -9.07 5.60 -4.61
CA ASP A 39 -9.19 4.96 -5.91
C ASP A 39 -7.99 5.27 -6.82
N ALA A 40 -7.51 6.52 -6.80
CA ALA A 40 -6.30 6.91 -7.54
C ALA A 40 -5.00 6.28 -6.98
N VAL A 41 -4.95 5.97 -5.69
CA VAL A 41 -3.83 5.26 -5.05
C VAL A 41 -3.93 3.76 -5.33
N ILE A 42 -5.12 3.17 -5.21
CA ILE A 42 -5.40 1.75 -5.49
C ILE A 42 -5.19 1.43 -6.98
N GLY A 43 -5.57 2.34 -7.90
CA GLY A 43 -5.28 2.17 -9.33
C GLY A 43 -3.78 2.09 -9.67
N ALA A 44 -2.95 2.22 -8.65
CA ALA A 44 -1.53 1.96 -8.65
C ALA A 44 -1.16 0.67 -7.87
N ALA A 45 -2.12 -0.21 -7.59
CA ALA A 45 -1.87 -1.48 -6.93
C ALA A 45 -0.79 -2.29 -7.66
N PRO A 46 0.03 -3.05 -6.93
CA PRO A 46 1.09 -3.83 -7.54
C PRO A 46 0.51 -4.89 -8.49
N ASP A 47 1.24 -5.14 -9.57
CA ASP A 47 0.99 -6.28 -10.44
C ASP A 47 1.37 -7.56 -9.68
N LEU A 48 0.44 -8.51 -9.59
CA LEU A 48 0.65 -9.80 -8.93
C LEU A 48 1.19 -10.87 -9.88
N ALA A 49 1.29 -10.60 -11.19
CA ALA A 49 1.81 -11.54 -12.17
C ALA A 49 3.23 -12.08 -11.85
N PRO A 50 4.14 -11.32 -11.19
CA PRO A 50 5.45 -11.85 -10.78
C PRO A 50 5.41 -13.01 -9.78
N PHE A 51 4.25 -13.34 -9.21
CA PHE A 51 4.14 -14.43 -8.21
C PHE A 51 3.96 -15.82 -8.81
N GLU A 52 3.72 -15.94 -10.09
CA GLU A 52 3.60 -17.27 -10.71
C GLU A 52 4.94 -18.02 -10.58
N GLY A 53 4.96 -19.06 -9.73
CA GLY A 53 6.13 -19.91 -9.50
C GLY A 53 7.21 -19.36 -8.59
N VAL A 54 6.96 -18.28 -7.85
CA VAL A 54 7.88 -17.70 -6.87
C VAL A 54 7.75 -18.42 -5.53
N ASP A 55 8.87 -18.78 -4.90
CA ASP A 55 8.90 -19.36 -3.56
C ASP A 55 8.62 -18.31 -2.45
N ARG A 56 8.54 -18.77 -1.20
CA ARG A 56 8.25 -17.90 -0.05
C ARG A 56 9.27 -16.77 0.11
N GLU A 57 10.55 -17.04 -0.13
CA GLU A 57 11.60 -16.03 -0.05
C GLU A 57 11.42 -14.95 -1.13
N GLY A 58 11.17 -15.36 -2.36
CA GLY A 58 10.87 -14.47 -3.47
C GLY A 58 9.62 -13.64 -3.24
N TRP A 59 8.57 -14.21 -2.62
CA TRP A 59 7.37 -13.48 -2.22
C TRP A 59 7.68 -12.38 -1.19
N ILE A 60 8.47 -12.69 -0.16
CA ILE A 60 8.88 -11.70 0.86
C ILE A 60 9.66 -10.55 0.23
N ARG A 61 10.64 -10.86 -0.64
CA ARG A 61 11.43 -9.85 -1.37
C ARG A 61 10.53 -8.96 -2.21
N TRP A 62 9.57 -9.57 -2.87
CA TRP A 62 8.61 -8.80 -3.67
C TRP A 62 7.76 -7.87 -2.80
N VAL A 63 7.18 -8.36 -1.69
CA VAL A 63 6.38 -7.52 -0.77
C VAL A 63 7.21 -6.34 -0.26
N ALA A 64 8.46 -6.58 0.12
CA ALA A 64 9.36 -5.52 0.58
C ALA A 64 9.61 -4.48 -0.53
N THR A 65 9.96 -4.93 -1.74
CA THR A 65 10.24 -4.06 -2.88
C THR A 65 9.00 -3.29 -3.32
N ALA A 66 7.87 -3.96 -3.51
CA ALA A 66 6.60 -3.35 -3.92
C ALA A 66 6.11 -2.31 -2.90
N SER A 67 6.29 -2.57 -1.60
CA SER A 67 5.97 -1.61 -0.55
C SER A 67 6.78 -0.33 -0.70
N VAL A 68 8.10 -0.44 -0.90
CA VAL A 68 8.99 0.70 -1.12
C VAL A 68 8.57 1.48 -2.38
N GLU A 69 8.30 0.80 -3.49
CA GLU A 69 7.90 1.42 -4.76
C GLU A 69 6.58 2.17 -4.64
N ILE A 70 5.58 1.59 -3.95
CA ILE A 70 4.28 2.23 -3.72
C ILE A 70 4.46 3.52 -2.93
N PHE A 71 5.14 3.46 -1.77
CA PHE A 71 5.30 4.63 -0.91
C PHE A 71 6.32 5.66 -1.44
N ALA A 72 7.19 5.29 -2.39
CA ALA A 72 8.04 6.23 -3.10
C ALA A 72 7.27 7.09 -4.12
N ARG A 73 6.09 6.68 -4.56
CA ARG A 73 5.29 7.42 -5.54
C ARG A 73 4.88 8.79 -5.02
N PRO A 74 5.11 9.87 -5.78
CA PRO A 74 4.77 11.23 -5.32
C PRO A 74 3.28 11.39 -4.96
N VAL A 75 2.38 10.71 -5.68
CA VAL A 75 0.94 10.77 -5.40
C VAL A 75 0.60 10.10 -4.07
N VAL A 76 1.22 8.96 -3.74
CA VAL A 76 1.02 8.24 -2.49
C VAL A 76 1.55 9.07 -1.31
N ARG A 77 2.76 9.62 -1.43
CA ARG A 77 3.36 10.49 -0.41
C ARG A 77 2.50 11.73 -0.14
N ALA A 78 1.99 12.36 -1.19
CA ALA A 78 1.11 13.52 -1.05
C ALA A 78 -0.28 13.17 -0.48
N ALA A 79 -0.76 11.95 -0.71
CA ALA A 79 -2.04 11.45 -0.21
C ALA A 79 -1.98 10.98 1.24
N ALA A 80 -0.86 10.36 1.66
CA ALA A 80 -0.75 9.60 2.91
C ALA A 80 -1.25 10.33 4.16
N PRO A 81 -0.86 11.59 4.47
CA PRO A 81 -1.33 12.25 5.68
C PRO A 81 -2.85 12.41 5.74
N GLY A 82 -3.45 12.81 4.63
CA GLY A 82 -4.89 13.02 4.55
C GLY A 82 -5.70 11.73 4.48
N LEU A 83 -5.17 10.71 3.80
CA LEU A 83 -5.80 9.38 3.79
C LEU A 83 -5.76 8.75 5.18
N LEU A 84 -4.64 8.78 5.88
CA LEU A 84 -4.54 8.24 7.24
C LEU A 84 -5.54 8.89 8.19
N ALA A 85 -5.74 10.22 8.08
CA ALA A 85 -6.76 10.92 8.85
C ALA A 85 -8.18 10.47 8.47
N ALA A 86 -8.49 10.34 7.17
CA ALA A 86 -9.79 9.90 6.70
C ALA A 86 -10.11 8.44 7.05
N LEU A 87 -9.13 7.55 6.96
CA LEU A 87 -9.28 6.12 7.30
C LEU A 87 -9.60 5.90 8.77
N ARG A 88 -9.16 6.80 9.66
CA ARG A 88 -9.54 6.74 11.08
C ARG A 88 -11.04 6.86 11.28
N ASP A 89 -11.69 7.74 10.50
CA ASP A 89 -13.08 8.13 10.69
C ASP A 89 -14.04 7.40 9.72
N GLN A 90 -13.52 6.63 8.75
CA GLN A 90 -14.30 5.93 7.72
C GLN A 90 -13.90 4.43 7.66
N PRO A 91 -14.58 3.57 8.44
CA PRO A 91 -14.26 2.14 8.51
C PRO A 91 -14.38 1.41 7.17
N GLU A 92 -15.36 1.78 6.33
CA GLU A 92 -15.57 1.17 5.01
C GLU A 92 -14.38 1.41 4.07
N LEU A 93 -13.79 2.62 4.11
CA LEU A 93 -12.61 2.95 3.34
C LEU A 93 -11.39 2.16 3.79
N ARG A 94 -11.27 1.96 5.10
CA ARG A 94 -10.21 1.16 5.70
C ARG A 94 -10.29 -0.30 5.28
N GLU A 95 -11.50 -0.86 5.25
CA GLU A 95 -11.75 -2.24 4.81
C GLU A 95 -11.37 -2.43 3.33
N VAL A 96 -11.78 -1.51 2.46
CA VAL A 96 -11.42 -1.52 1.03
C VAL A 96 -9.91 -1.46 0.85
N LEU A 97 -9.22 -0.55 1.55
CA LEU A 97 -7.77 -0.44 1.46
C LEU A 97 -7.10 -1.72 1.94
N TRP A 98 -7.51 -2.24 3.09
CA TRP A 98 -6.97 -3.45 3.67
C TRP A 98 -7.10 -4.64 2.73
N SER A 99 -8.33 -4.94 2.29
CA SER A 99 -8.58 -6.08 1.39
C SER A 99 -7.82 -5.97 0.07
N THR A 100 -7.73 -4.78 -0.51
CA THR A 100 -7.00 -4.56 -1.77
C THR A 100 -5.53 -4.95 -1.67
N PHE A 101 -4.87 -4.66 -0.54
CA PHE A 101 -3.44 -4.87 -0.39
C PHE A 101 -3.08 -6.18 0.33
N THR A 102 -4.04 -6.90 0.91
CA THR A 102 -3.75 -8.11 1.68
C THR A 102 -4.37 -9.37 1.10
N SER A 103 -5.59 -9.35 0.55
CA SER A 103 -6.31 -10.59 0.22
C SER A 103 -5.53 -11.48 -0.74
N ALA A 104 -5.27 -11.04 -1.96
CA ALA A 104 -4.59 -11.87 -2.95
C ALA A 104 -3.13 -12.22 -2.57
N PRO A 105 -2.28 -11.28 -2.08
CA PRO A 105 -0.95 -11.64 -1.62
C PRO A 105 -0.93 -12.68 -0.49
N VAL A 106 -1.86 -12.58 0.47
CA VAL A 106 -1.97 -13.54 1.58
C VAL A 106 -2.39 -14.92 1.08
N GLU A 107 -3.38 -14.99 0.18
CA GLU A 107 -3.83 -16.24 -0.43
C GLU A 107 -2.67 -16.96 -1.15
N ILE A 108 -1.93 -16.23 -2.00
CA ILE A 108 -0.78 -16.77 -2.73
C ILE A 108 0.29 -17.33 -1.78
N PHE A 109 0.60 -16.61 -0.69
CA PHE A 109 1.58 -17.08 0.29
C PHE A 109 1.09 -18.32 1.04
N ALA A 110 -0.18 -18.33 1.44
CA ALA A 110 -0.76 -19.44 2.19
C ALA A 110 -0.81 -20.74 1.37
N GLU A 111 -1.04 -20.66 0.06
CA GLU A 111 -1.04 -21.80 -0.85
C GLU A 111 0.34 -22.45 -1.01
N GLN A 112 1.43 -21.74 -0.71
CA GLN A 112 2.80 -22.25 -0.78
C GLN A 112 3.24 -23.02 0.48
N GLY A 113 2.42 -23.05 1.53
CA GLY A 113 2.72 -23.74 2.78
C GLY A 113 2.41 -25.22 2.71
N ASP A 114 3.40 -26.08 3.04
CA ASP A 114 3.23 -27.54 3.12
C ASP A 114 2.63 -28.00 4.47
N ASP A 115 2.59 -27.15 5.49
CA ASP A 115 2.10 -27.48 6.83
C ASP A 115 0.65 -27.02 7.03
N PRO A 116 -0.31 -27.97 7.15
CA PRO A 116 -1.72 -27.64 7.41
C PRO A 116 -1.97 -26.96 8.75
N HIS A 117 -1.00 -26.98 9.66
CA HIS A 117 -1.06 -26.35 10.98
C HIS A 117 -0.32 -25.03 11.05
N SER A 118 0.32 -24.61 9.94
CA SER A 118 1.01 -23.32 9.90
C SER A 118 0.00 -22.18 9.83
N ASP A 119 0.27 -21.11 10.57
CA ASP A 119 -0.50 -19.87 10.54
C ASP A 119 -0.04 -18.98 9.34
N ALA A 120 0.13 -19.62 8.17
CA ALA A 120 0.73 -19.01 6.98
C ALA A 120 0.03 -17.71 6.56
N ALA A 121 -1.29 -17.64 6.70
CA ALA A 121 -2.04 -16.43 6.41
C ALA A 121 -1.74 -15.29 7.40
N LEU A 122 -1.53 -15.63 8.68
CA LEU A 122 -1.14 -14.66 9.70
C LEU A 122 0.29 -14.18 9.48
N ASP A 123 1.20 -15.09 9.15
CA ASP A 123 2.59 -14.77 8.81
C ASP A 123 2.67 -13.84 7.60
N ALA A 124 1.95 -14.18 6.52
CA ALA A 124 1.86 -13.32 5.34
C ALA A 124 1.34 -11.93 5.67
N THR A 125 0.27 -11.87 6.47
CA THR A 125 -0.30 -10.60 6.92
C THR A 125 0.70 -9.79 7.74
N ALA A 126 1.42 -10.42 8.65
CA ALA A 126 2.44 -9.78 9.47
C ALA A 126 3.57 -9.21 8.61
N ILE A 127 4.06 -9.98 7.63
CA ILE A 127 5.10 -9.54 6.70
C ILE A 127 4.64 -8.32 5.89
N ILE A 128 3.42 -8.34 5.36
CA ILE A 128 2.85 -7.21 4.63
C ILE A 128 2.79 -5.97 5.52
N VAL A 129 2.29 -6.11 6.75
CA VAL A 129 2.18 -4.99 7.69
C VAL A 129 3.56 -4.42 8.05
N LEU A 130 4.54 -5.28 8.29
CA LEU A 130 5.91 -4.87 8.60
C LEU A 130 6.56 -4.17 7.42
N ALA A 131 6.48 -4.73 6.22
CA ALA A 131 7.07 -4.16 5.01
C ALA A 131 6.41 -2.82 4.64
N ALA A 132 5.08 -2.77 4.58
CA ALA A 132 4.33 -1.56 4.26
C ALA A 132 4.51 -0.48 5.35
N GLY A 133 4.50 -0.87 6.62
CA GLY A 133 4.75 0.04 7.73
C GLY A 133 6.15 0.64 7.69
N ALA A 134 7.17 -0.17 7.46
CA ALA A 134 8.55 0.28 7.32
C ALA A 134 8.71 1.23 6.12
N ALA A 135 8.15 0.87 4.96
CA ALA A 135 8.21 1.70 3.75
C ALA A 135 7.47 3.04 3.93
N LEU A 136 6.29 3.03 4.54
CA LEU A 136 5.54 4.25 4.87
C LEU A 136 6.35 5.14 5.82
N PHE A 137 6.88 4.57 6.90
CA PHE A 137 7.67 5.30 7.90
C PHE A 137 8.92 5.93 7.26
N ALA A 138 9.66 5.15 6.47
CA ALA A 138 10.83 5.63 5.76
C ALA A 138 10.48 6.76 4.80
N SER A 139 9.42 6.61 4.00
CA SER A 139 9.03 7.61 2.99
C SER A 139 8.53 8.93 3.56
N VAL A 140 7.96 8.92 4.78
CA VAL A 140 7.32 10.10 5.39
C VAL A 140 8.21 10.76 6.44
N LEU A 141 8.98 9.97 7.20
CA LEU A 141 9.67 10.45 8.41
C LEU A 141 11.20 10.37 8.33
N ALA A 142 11.76 9.41 7.59
CA ALA A 142 13.19 9.17 7.64
C ALA A 142 14.03 10.23 6.89
N GLY A 143 13.46 10.94 5.90
CA GLY A 143 14.20 11.92 5.13
C GLY A 143 15.50 11.33 4.54
N ASP A 144 16.64 11.94 4.85
CA ASP A 144 17.96 11.48 4.38
C ASP A 144 18.41 10.13 4.98
N ALA A 145 17.75 9.65 6.03
CA ALA A 145 18.02 8.33 6.61
C ALA A 145 17.39 7.18 5.80
N ASP A 146 16.49 7.47 4.86
CA ASP A 146 15.95 6.47 3.93
C ASP A 146 16.99 6.11 2.85
N THR A 147 17.93 5.27 3.23
CA THR A 147 19.05 4.86 2.38
C THR A 147 18.83 3.47 1.79
N PRO A 148 19.47 3.13 0.65
CA PRO A 148 19.48 1.76 0.12
C PRO A 148 19.97 0.72 1.15
N ALA A 149 20.91 1.08 1.99
CA ALA A 149 21.44 0.19 3.04
C ALA A 149 20.38 -0.11 4.11
N LEU A 150 19.59 0.89 4.53
CA LEU A 150 18.50 0.68 5.46
C LEU A 150 17.43 -0.24 4.87
N ARG A 151 17.05 -0.02 3.61
CA ARG A 151 16.05 -0.83 2.90
C ARG A 151 16.51 -2.28 2.76
N ALA A 152 17.76 -2.51 2.36
CA ALA A 152 18.34 -3.85 2.29
C ALA A 152 18.34 -4.55 3.66
N ARG A 153 18.65 -3.82 4.73
CA ARG A 153 18.62 -4.37 6.08
C ARG A 153 17.22 -4.76 6.55
N ILE A 154 16.20 -3.96 6.21
CA ILE A 154 14.79 -4.27 6.48
C ILE A 154 14.40 -5.57 5.76
N GLU A 155 14.76 -5.71 4.48
CA GLU A 155 14.51 -6.92 3.69
C GLU A 155 15.15 -8.16 4.32
N GLU A 156 16.44 -8.09 4.71
CA GLU A 156 17.13 -9.18 5.41
C GLU A 156 16.42 -9.58 6.72
N MET A 157 15.92 -8.61 7.47
CA MET A 157 15.18 -8.88 8.72
C MET A 157 13.86 -9.59 8.45
N LEU A 158 13.12 -9.20 7.40
CA LEU A 158 11.89 -9.85 6.98
C LEU A 158 12.14 -11.30 6.55
N LEU A 159 13.21 -11.56 5.80
CA LEU A 159 13.61 -12.90 5.38
C LEU A 159 14.01 -13.78 6.58
N SER A 160 14.75 -13.23 7.53
CA SER A 160 15.20 -13.99 8.71
C SER A 160 14.05 -14.37 9.64
N SER A 161 12.93 -13.62 9.64
CA SER A 161 11.78 -13.92 10.49
C SER A 161 11.06 -15.23 10.12
N THR A 162 11.25 -15.72 8.89
CA THR A 162 10.59 -16.93 8.40
C THR A 162 11.46 -18.19 8.46
N THR A 163 12.75 -18.06 8.80
CA THR A 163 13.71 -19.18 8.83
C THR A 163 13.82 -19.81 10.23
N GLY A 164 13.12 -19.30 11.23
CA GLY A 164 13.24 -19.69 12.64
C GLY A 164 12.01 -20.40 13.24
N ALA A 165 11.10 -20.91 12.39
CA ALA A 165 9.93 -21.68 12.84
C ALA A 165 10.08 -23.17 12.48
#